data_d00d851c9a743776a980608282a848dd
#
_entry.id   d00d851c9a743776a980608282a848dd
#
_cell.length_a   1.000
_cell.length_b   1.000
_cell.length_c   1.000
_cell.angle_alpha   90.00
_cell.angle_beta   90.00
_cell.angle_gamma   90.00
#
_symmetry.space_group_name_H-M   'P 1'
#
loop_
_entity.id
_entity.type
_entity.pdbx_description
1 polymer ?
#
loop_
_entity_poly.entity_id
_entity_poly.type
_entity_poly.pdbx_seq_one_letter_code
_entity_poly.pdbx_strand_id
1 'polypeptide(L)'
;MQQVIRKPNKKFFALATLTLAAFSAALFASEPLAAQQTGPLPPPPTYSAPTPLPQPGAAPATTAPHQTTTESPLSTEPPKLPPDQIVQKFAERELEFKKERDNYTYTQTFVIQTIDEYSGRPDGEYRMTSDILFTPAGKRYEHVTDAPAPSLQRISMSQQDFDDLEHVQPFVLTTDEVQKYDVKYVGQQQLDEINAYVFDVGPKKLEKNQRYFQGRIWVDQSDFGIVKTDGKAVPDIKKHGQENVFPRFETFRENIEGHYWFPTYTHSEDTLQFSSGGVRIRMTVRYDNYKRFGSTIKIGPATEVPKDKP
;
A
#
# COMPACT_ATOMS: atom_id res chain seq x y z
N MET A 1 0.01 53.42 37.98
CA MET A 1 -1.20 53.02 38.67
C MET A 1 -1.45 51.55 38.38
N GLN A 2 -1.19 50.75 39.38
CA GLN A 2 -1.87 49.53 39.86
C GLN A 2 -2.12 48.44 38.82
N GLN A 3 -1.33 47.37 38.81
CA GLN A 3 -1.38 46.11 39.59
C GLN A 3 -2.79 45.46 39.58
N VAL A 4 -2.90 44.23 39.05
CA VAL A 4 -3.40 43.09 39.82
C VAL A 4 -2.85 41.77 39.26
N ILE A 5 -2.06 41.13 40.13
CA ILE A 5 -1.58 39.76 40.11
C ILE A 5 -2.69 38.83 40.57
N ARG A 6 -2.87 37.65 39.95
CA ARG A 6 -3.37 36.45 40.65
C ARG A 6 -2.86 35.16 40.05
N LYS A 7 -2.00 34.46 40.79
CA LYS A 7 -1.79 33.00 40.88
C LYS A 7 -2.57 32.50 42.11
N PRO A 8 -2.57 31.23 42.47
CA PRO A 8 -2.76 29.92 41.83
C PRO A 8 -3.82 29.04 42.55
N ASN A 9 -4.18 27.84 42.07
CA ASN A 9 -4.73 26.78 42.97
C ASN A 9 -4.38 25.41 42.39
N LYS A 10 -3.60 24.68 43.08
CA LYS A 10 -3.68 23.67 44.17
C LYS A 10 -4.29 22.32 43.67
N LYS A 11 -3.40 21.39 43.61
CA LYS A 11 -3.37 19.95 43.92
C LYS A 11 -4.67 19.32 44.43
N PHE A 12 -5.08 18.22 43.80
CA PHE A 12 -5.79 17.14 44.46
C PHE A 12 -5.01 15.82 44.34
N PHE A 13 -4.55 15.36 45.49
CA PHE A 13 -4.13 13.98 45.73
C PHE A 13 -5.39 13.13 45.89
N ALA A 14 -5.48 12.00 45.18
CA ALA A 14 -6.42 10.93 45.48
C ALA A 14 -5.62 9.67 45.82
N LEU A 15 -5.77 9.27 47.04
CA LEU A 15 -5.23 8.10 47.75
C LEU A 15 -6.02 6.88 47.28
N ALA A 16 -5.38 5.91 46.63
CA ALA A 16 -5.99 4.64 46.27
C ALA A 16 -5.70 3.61 47.36
N THR A 17 -6.76 3.18 48.05
CA THR A 17 -6.77 2.13 49.08
C THR A 17 -6.58 0.75 48.45
N LEU A 18 -5.61 0.04 49.00
CA LEU A 18 -5.29 -1.37 48.71
C LEU A 18 -6.27 -2.29 49.43
N THR A 19 -7.11 -3.04 48.72
CA THR A 19 -7.91 -4.14 49.29
C THR A 19 -7.24 -5.47 49.03
N LEU A 20 -6.80 -6.07 50.12
CA LEU A 20 -6.20 -7.42 50.17
C LEU A 20 -7.34 -8.47 50.20
N ALA A 21 -7.48 -9.28 49.14
CA ALA A 21 -8.38 -10.41 49.11
C ALA A 21 -7.62 -11.68 49.48
N ALA A 22 -8.03 -12.29 50.57
CA ALA A 22 -7.49 -13.55 51.07
C ALA A 22 -8.01 -14.72 50.21
N PHE A 23 -7.08 -15.52 49.71
CA PHE A 23 -7.37 -16.77 49.01
C PHE A 23 -7.41 -17.93 50.02
N SER A 24 -8.59 -18.52 50.21
CA SER A 24 -8.79 -19.75 51.03
C SER A 24 -8.33 -20.95 50.21
N ALA A 25 -7.36 -21.69 50.74
CA ALA A 25 -6.93 -22.97 50.18
C ALA A 25 -7.91 -24.08 50.65
N ALA A 26 -8.55 -24.72 49.67
CA ALA A 26 -9.30 -25.96 49.89
C ALA A 26 -8.36 -27.16 49.71
N LEU A 27 -8.13 -27.91 50.80
CA LEU A 27 -7.45 -29.20 50.77
C LEU A 27 -8.42 -30.24 50.16
N PHE A 28 -8.05 -30.83 49.04
CA PHE A 28 -8.63 -32.06 48.56
C PHE A 28 -7.73 -33.24 48.96
N ALA A 29 -8.30 -34.13 49.76
CA ALA A 29 -7.70 -35.40 50.16
C ALA A 29 -7.60 -36.34 48.94
N SER A 30 -6.44 -36.85 48.69
CA SER A 30 -6.19 -37.88 47.69
C SER A 30 -6.33 -39.25 48.28
N GLU A 31 -7.32 -40.02 47.82
CA GLU A 31 -7.40 -41.47 48.08
C GLU A 31 -6.42 -42.24 47.16
N PRO A 32 -5.78 -43.31 47.65
CA PRO A 32 -4.89 -44.12 46.82
C PRO A 32 -5.70 -45.10 45.97
N LEU A 33 -5.59 -44.92 44.62
CA LEU A 33 -6.15 -45.89 43.68
C LEU A 33 -5.21 -47.09 43.55
N ALA A 34 -5.80 -48.28 43.74
CA ALA A 34 -5.12 -49.56 43.71
C ALA A 34 -4.38 -49.87 42.41
N ALA A 35 -3.21 -50.46 42.54
CA ALA A 35 -2.39 -51.01 41.47
C ALA A 35 -3.17 -52.06 40.66
N GLN A 36 -3.36 -51.84 39.37
CA GLN A 36 -3.82 -52.87 38.44
C GLN A 36 -2.67 -53.27 37.49
N GLN A 37 -2.41 -54.53 37.60
CA GLN A 37 -1.68 -55.46 36.74
C GLN A 37 -1.05 -54.97 35.44
N THR A 38 0.26 -55.13 35.38
CA THR A 38 1.09 -55.04 34.18
C THR A 38 0.89 -56.30 33.32
N GLY A 39 0.08 -56.19 32.26
CA GLY A 39 0.12 -57.06 31.10
C GLY A 39 0.94 -56.38 29.97
N PRO A 40 1.61 -57.09 29.07
CA PRO A 40 2.30 -56.46 27.95
C PRO A 40 1.29 -55.72 27.07
N LEU A 41 1.55 -54.45 26.81
CA LEU A 41 0.75 -53.63 25.93
C LEU A 41 0.72 -54.22 24.51
N PRO A 42 -0.44 -54.28 23.85
CA PRO A 42 -0.49 -54.68 22.45
C PRO A 42 0.36 -53.71 21.59
N PRO A 43 1.00 -54.19 20.52
CA PRO A 43 1.79 -53.34 19.66
C PRO A 43 0.86 -52.24 19.09
N PRO A 44 1.39 -51.01 18.93
CA PRO A 44 0.61 -49.90 18.38
C PRO A 44 0.15 -50.28 16.96
N PRO A 45 -1.09 -49.88 16.57
CA PRO A 45 -1.59 -50.14 15.23
C PRO A 45 -0.62 -49.49 14.23
N THR A 46 -0.19 -50.26 13.25
CA THR A 46 0.62 -49.81 12.12
C THR A 46 -0.29 -48.88 11.30
N TYR A 47 -0.18 -47.57 11.53
CA TYR A 47 -0.76 -46.60 10.65
C TYR A 47 0.07 -46.62 9.35
N SER A 48 -0.47 -47.19 8.29
CA SER A 48 0.02 -46.90 6.94
C SER A 48 -0.02 -45.40 6.75
N ALA A 49 1.09 -44.76 6.45
CA ALA A 49 1.17 -43.37 6.15
C ALA A 49 0.11 -43.05 5.06
N PRO A 50 -0.76 -42.04 5.26
CA PRO A 50 -1.68 -41.65 4.21
C PRO A 50 -0.86 -41.34 2.97
N THR A 51 -1.26 -41.93 1.85
CA THR A 51 -0.73 -41.60 0.53
C THR A 51 -0.77 -40.06 0.40
N PRO A 52 0.34 -39.38 0.10
CA PRO A 52 0.30 -37.94 -0.09
C PRO A 52 -0.75 -37.65 -1.15
N LEU A 53 -1.75 -36.85 -0.78
CA LEU A 53 -2.65 -36.25 -1.74
C LEU A 53 -1.76 -35.52 -2.78
N PRO A 54 -2.05 -35.64 -4.09
CA PRO A 54 -1.33 -34.86 -5.09
C PRO A 54 -1.43 -33.41 -4.64
N GLN A 55 -0.31 -32.79 -4.31
CA GLN A 55 -0.25 -31.35 -4.11
C GLN A 55 -0.83 -30.71 -5.35
N PRO A 56 -1.78 -29.79 -5.25
CA PRO A 56 -2.13 -28.93 -6.36
C PRO A 56 -0.79 -28.38 -6.83
N GLY A 57 -0.42 -28.68 -8.07
CA GLY A 57 0.85 -28.25 -8.62
C GLY A 57 0.98 -26.77 -8.31
N ALA A 58 2.06 -26.39 -7.63
CA ALA A 58 2.41 -24.99 -7.49
C ALA A 58 2.35 -24.43 -8.90
N ALA A 59 1.36 -23.62 -9.18
CA ALA A 59 1.32 -22.88 -10.43
C ALA A 59 2.71 -22.22 -10.50
N PRO A 60 3.44 -22.39 -11.60
CA PRO A 60 4.72 -21.72 -11.74
C PRO A 60 4.40 -20.25 -11.46
N ALA A 61 5.13 -19.66 -10.51
CA ALA A 61 5.10 -18.23 -10.31
C ALA A 61 5.43 -17.65 -11.69
N THR A 62 4.39 -17.28 -12.42
CA THR A 62 4.54 -16.58 -13.69
C THR A 62 5.13 -15.25 -13.25
N THR A 63 6.44 -15.18 -13.21
CA THR A 63 7.19 -13.94 -13.24
C THR A 63 6.78 -13.35 -14.57
N ALA A 64 5.74 -12.50 -14.56
CA ALA A 64 5.41 -11.72 -15.72
C ALA A 64 6.72 -11.02 -16.12
N PRO A 65 7.17 -11.15 -17.37
CA PRO A 65 8.39 -10.53 -17.81
C PRO A 65 8.27 -9.05 -17.49
N HIS A 66 9.29 -8.48 -16.88
CA HIS A 66 9.46 -7.07 -16.73
C HIS A 66 9.41 -6.49 -18.15
N GLN A 67 8.27 -5.92 -18.54
CA GLN A 67 8.18 -5.23 -19.82
C GLN A 67 9.08 -4.01 -19.65
N THR A 68 10.26 -4.07 -20.27
CA THR A 68 11.15 -2.93 -20.37
C THR A 68 10.47 -1.96 -21.31
N THR A 69 9.85 -0.92 -20.77
CA THR A 69 9.25 0.15 -21.57
C THR A 69 10.32 0.78 -22.42
N THR A 70 10.13 0.79 -23.73
CA THR A 70 11.04 1.46 -24.65
C THR A 70 10.72 2.94 -24.66
N GLU A 71 11.66 3.75 -24.19
CA GLU A 71 11.52 5.20 -24.12
C GLU A 71 12.31 5.87 -25.24
N SER A 72 11.66 6.76 -26.01
CA SER A 72 12.38 7.63 -26.94
C SER A 72 13.12 8.75 -26.18
N PRO A 73 14.11 9.41 -26.80
CA PRO A 73 14.66 10.64 -26.25
C PRO A 73 13.57 11.69 -26.03
N LEU A 74 13.68 12.47 -24.94
CA LEU A 74 12.78 13.59 -24.67
C LEU A 74 12.92 14.66 -25.75
N SER A 75 11.82 14.98 -26.45
CA SER A 75 11.75 16.12 -27.39
C SER A 75 11.26 17.37 -26.66
N THR A 76 11.94 18.47 -26.81
CA THR A 76 11.55 19.77 -26.23
C THR A 76 10.68 20.60 -27.17
N GLU A 77 10.10 19.97 -28.18
CA GLU A 77 9.17 20.66 -29.10
C GLU A 77 7.96 21.19 -28.35
N PRO A 78 7.41 22.34 -28.76
CA PRO A 78 6.19 22.87 -28.16
C PRO A 78 5.03 21.89 -28.35
N PRO A 79 4.13 21.79 -27.39
CA PRO A 79 2.97 20.90 -27.49
C PRO A 79 1.94 21.46 -28.48
N LYS A 80 1.08 20.59 -28.99
CA LYS A 80 -0.01 20.98 -29.92
C LYS A 80 -1.06 21.88 -29.27
N LEU A 81 -1.23 21.77 -27.96
CA LEU A 81 -2.11 22.58 -27.14
C LEU A 81 -1.30 23.40 -26.15
N PRO A 82 -1.76 24.59 -25.73
CA PRO A 82 -1.13 25.33 -24.65
C PRO A 82 -0.96 24.46 -23.39
N PRO A 83 0.20 24.50 -22.72
CA PRO A 83 0.45 23.66 -21.53
C PRO A 83 -0.64 23.75 -20.47
N ASP A 84 -1.17 24.95 -20.21
CA ASP A 84 -2.24 25.14 -19.20
C ASP A 84 -3.53 24.40 -19.58
N GLN A 85 -3.86 24.31 -20.87
CA GLN A 85 -5.02 23.52 -21.32
C GLN A 85 -4.78 22.02 -21.17
N ILE A 86 -3.55 21.56 -21.38
CA ILE A 86 -3.20 20.15 -21.14
C ILE A 86 -3.31 19.84 -19.66
N VAL A 87 -2.81 20.73 -18.80
CA VAL A 87 -2.91 20.60 -17.34
C VAL A 87 -4.37 20.51 -16.89
N GLN A 88 -5.25 21.36 -17.42
CA GLN A 88 -6.67 21.32 -17.12
C GLN A 88 -7.28 19.97 -17.54
N LYS A 89 -7.02 19.52 -18.77
CA LYS A 89 -7.56 18.28 -19.32
C LYS A 89 -7.12 17.05 -18.52
N PHE A 90 -5.85 16.92 -18.20
CA PHE A 90 -5.41 15.77 -17.42
C PHE A 90 -5.92 15.83 -15.98
N ALA A 91 -6.05 17.00 -15.37
CA ALA A 91 -6.61 17.12 -14.02
C ALA A 91 -8.10 16.75 -13.98
N GLU A 92 -8.87 17.08 -15.01
CA GLU A 92 -10.25 16.62 -15.19
C GLU A 92 -10.30 15.10 -15.36
N ARG A 93 -9.40 14.53 -16.19
CA ARG A 93 -9.30 13.10 -16.42
C ARG A 93 -8.92 12.32 -15.15
N GLU A 94 -7.98 12.85 -14.36
CA GLU A 94 -7.61 12.26 -13.07
C GLU A 94 -8.73 12.34 -12.03
N LEU A 95 -9.57 13.37 -12.09
CA LEU A 95 -10.77 13.44 -11.24
C LEU A 95 -11.80 12.36 -11.62
N GLU A 96 -12.00 12.10 -12.91
CA GLU A 96 -12.84 11.00 -13.40
C GLU A 96 -12.26 9.65 -13.00
N PHE A 97 -10.95 9.44 -13.21
CA PHE A 97 -10.25 8.24 -12.79
C PHE A 97 -10.40 7.98 -11.30
N LYS A 98 -10.20 8.99 -10.45
CA LYS A 98 -10.35 8.86 -8.99
C LYS A 98 -11.73 8.36 -8.59
N LYS A 99 -12.79 8.91 -9.21
CA LYS A 99 -14.18 8.48 -8.96
C LYS A 99 -14.41 7.04 -9.43
N GLU A 100 -13.86 6.70 -10.59
CA GLU A 100 -14.05 5.37 -11.16
C GLU A 100 -13.25 4.31 -10.39
N ARG A 101 -12.02 4.62 -9.99
CA ARG A 101 -11.15 3.74 -9.18
C ARG A 101 -11.84 3.24 -7.92
N ASP A 102 -12.65 4.08 -7.28
CA ASP A 102 -13.38 3.73 -6.06
C ASP A 102 -14.44 2.64 -6.30
N ASN A 103 -14.76 2.33 -7.57
CA ASN A 103 -15.63 1.22 -7.98
C ASN A 103 -14.87 -0.09 -8.28
N TYR A 104 -13.55 -0.12 -8.08
CA TYR A 104 -12.73 -1.31 -8.35
C TYR A 104 -12.15 -1.90 -7.06
N THR A 105 -11.91 -3.21 -7.10
CA THR A 105 -10.99 -3.88 -6.18
C THR A 105 -9.76 -4.31 -6.95
N TYR A 106 -8.67 -4.50 -6.22
CA TYR A 106 -7.45 -5.07 -6.80
C TYR A 106 -6.61 -5.73 -5.70
N THR A 107 -5.70 -6.60 -6.10
CA THR A 107 -4.69 -7.18 -5.21
C THR A 107 -3.41 -6.38 -5.32
N GLN A 108 -2.86 -5.94 -4.19
CA GLN A 108 -1.58 -5.24 -4.10
C GLN A 108 -0.55 -6.16 -3.46
N THR A 109 0.56 -6.42 -4.16
CA THR A 109 1.72 -7.14 -3.60
C THR A 109 2.87 -6.17 -3.48
N PHE A 110 3.23 -5.86 -2.24
CA PHE A 110 4.36 -5.01 -1.87
C PHE A 110 5.55 -5.87 -1.45
N VAL A 111 6.72 -5.56 -1.97
CA VAL A 111 7.99 -6.21 -1.61
C VAL A 111 9.06 -5.14 -1.46
N ILE A 112 9.77 -5.13 -0.34
CA ILE A 112 11.01 -4.38 -0.18
C ILE A 112 12.13 -5.32 0.25
N GLN A 113 13.29 -5.15 -0.37
CA GLN A 113 14.48 -5.94 -0.13
C GLN A 113 15.67 -5.06 0.19
N THR A 114 16.49 -5.48 1.13
CA THR A 114 17.87 -4.98 1.25
C THR A 114 18.77 -5.82 0.37
N ILE A 115 19.72 -5.16 -0.30
CA ILE A 115 20.59 -5.78 -1.29
C ILE A 115 22.03 -5.78 -0.74
N ASP A 116 22.63 -6.96 -0.65
CA ASP A 116 24.03 -7.09 -0.29
C ASP A 116 24.93 -6.47 -1.38
N GLU A 117 25.83 -5.58 -0.97
CA GLU A 117 26.66 -4.80 -1.90
C GLU A 117 27.67 -5.65 -2.67
N TYR A 118 28.12 -6.76 -2.09
CA TYR A 118 29.14 -7.63 -2.71
C TYR A 118 28.55 -8.61 -3.71
N SER A 119 27.46 -9.26 -3.34
CA SER A 119 26.81 -10.27 -4.18
C SER A 119 25.74 -9.70 -5.10
N GLY A 120 25.22 -8.52 -4.82
CA GLY A 120 24.06 -7.93 -5.52
C GLY A 120 22.74 -8.68 -5.29
N ARG A 121 22.72 -9.62 -4.31
CA ARG A 121 21.53 -10.43 -4.00
C ARG A 121 20.78 -9.86 -2.79
N PRO A 122 19.47 -10.13 -2.70
CA PRO A 122 18.72 -9.81 -1.50
C PRO A 122 19.29 -10.55 -0.27
N ASP A 123 19.46 -9.82 0.84
CA ASP A 123 19.89 -10.33 2.13
C ASP A 123 18.83 -10.10 3.23
N GLY A 124 17.72 -9.46 2.88
CA GLY A 124 16.56 -9.29 3.72
C GLY A 124 15.35 -8.86 2.89
N GLU A 125 14.16 -9.27 3.32
CA GLU A 125 12.89 -8.98 2.63
C GLU A 125 11.77 -8.70 3.63
N TYR A 126 10.89 -7.76 3.27
CA TYR A 126 9.54 -7.61 3.77
C TYR A 126 8.59 -7.76 2.59
N ARG A 127 7.56 -8.58 2.76
CA ARG A 127 6.52 -8.80 1.75
C ARG A 127 5.14 -8.69 2.38
N MET A 128 4.22 -8.11 1.65
CA MET A 128 2.81 -8.05 2.05
C MET A 128 1.92 -8.12 0.80
N THR A 129 0.92 -8.97 0.83
CA THR A 129 -0.11 -9.05 -0.19
C THR A 129 -1.45 -8.71 0.44
N SER A 130 -2.18 -7.82 -0.20
CA SER A 130 -3.45 -7.29 0.32
C SER A 130 -4.48 -7.17 -0.79
N ASP A 131 -5.73 -7.42 -0.46
CA ASP A 131 -6.86 -7.01 -1.29
C ASP A 131 -7.29 -5.61 -0.90
N ILE A 132 -7.36 -4.74 -1.90
CA ILE A 132 -7.72 -3.34 -1.74
C ILE A 132 -9.15 -3.12 -2.21
N LEU A 133 -9.95 -2.52 -1.34
CA LEU A 133 -11.35 -2.22 -1.56
C LEU A 133 -11.62 -0.75 -1.23
N PHE A 134 -12.70 -0.21 -1.77
CA PHE A 134 -13.18 1.13 -1.41
C PHE A 134 -14.60 1.03 -0.85
N THR A 135 -14.87 1.77 0.21
CA THR A 135 -16.23 1.90 0.74
C THR A 135 -17.08 2.77 -0.19
N PRO A 136 -18.41 2.74 -0.09
CA PRO A 136 -19.27 3.65 -0.87
C PRO A 136 -18.98 5.14 -0.65
N ALA A 137 -18.29 5.49 0.45
CA ALA A 137 -17.82 6.85 0.73
C ALA A 137 -16.41 7.15 0.17
N GLY A 138 -15.84 6.25 -0.67
CA GLY A 138 -14.52 6.39 -1.28
C GLY A 138 -13.35 6.19 -0.31
N LYS A 139 -13.60 5.64 0.89
CA LYS A 139 -12.52 5.33 1.84
C LYS A 139 -11.86 4.01 1.46
N ARG A 140 -10.52 4.03 1.29
CA ARG A 140 -9.71 2.83 1.05
C ARG A 140 -9.76 1.90 2.28
N TYR A 141 -9.94 0.64 2.02
CA TYR A 141 -9.85 -0.45 2.99
C TYR A 141 -8.86 -1.49 2.47
N GLU A 142 -8.00 -1.96 3.33
CA GLU A 142 -6.98 -2.96 3.03
C GLU A 142 -7.20 -4.22 3.85
N HIS A 143 -7.31 -5.35 3.17
CA HIS A 143 -7.39 -6.67 3.77
C HIS A 143 -6.11 -7.43 3.45
N VAL A 144 -5.23 -7.57 4.44
CA VAL A 144 -3.99 -8.33 4.29
C VAL A 144 -4.30 -9.81 4.16
N THR A 145 -3.90 -10.40 3.04
CA THR A 145 -4.11 -11.83 2.72
C THR A 145 -2.88 -12.68 2.97
N ASP A 146 -1.68 -12.09 2.84
CA ASP A 146 -0.41 -12.74 3.10
C ASP A 146 0.64 -11.73 3.59
N ALA A 147 1.29 -12.03 4.71
CA ALA A 147 2.37 -11.23 5.27
C ALA A 147 3.32 -12.14 6.08
N PRO A 148 4.27 -12.80 5.42
CA PRO A 148 5.25 -13.64 6.09
C PRO A 148 6.15 -12.81 7.04
N ALA A 149 6.73 -13.48 8.03
CA ALA A 149 7.65 -12.82 8.96
C ALA A 149 8.80 -12.15 8.18
N PRO A 150 9.07 -10.84 8.40
CA PRO A 150 10.11 -10.13 7.68
C PRO A 150 11.51 -10.64 8.07
N SER A 151 12.40 -10.67 7.08
CA SER A 151 13.82 -10.98 7.29
C SER A 151 14.73 -9.74 7.20
N LEU A 152 14.15 -8.53 7.08
CA LEU A 152 14.91 -7.28 7.10
C LEU A 152 15.65 -7.10 8.43
N GLN A 153 16.95 -6.80 8.35
CA GLN A 153 17.80 -6.57 9.52
C GLN A 153 18.45 -5.18 9.55
N ARG A 154 18.66 -4.59 8.37
CA ARG A 154 19.36 -3.30 8.22
C ARG A 154 18.44 -2.09 8.15
N ILE A 155 17.17 -2.31 7.84
CA ILE A 155 16.12 -1.28 7.79
C ILE A 155 14.87 -1.80 8.49
N SER A 156 14.01 -0.87 8.89
CA SER A 156 12.66 -1.17 9.39
C SER A 156 11.66 -0.24 8.73
N MET A 157 10.46 -0.75 8.46
CA MET A 157 9.34 0.05 7.94
C MET A 157 8.71 0.86 9.07
N SER A 158 8.53 2.15 8.85
CA SER A 158 7.76 3.03 9.72
C SER A 158 6.31 3.16 9.28
N GLN A 159 5.44 3.66 10.14
CA GLN A 159 4.05 3.97 9.76
C GLN A 159 4.00 4.95 8.57
N GLN A 160 4.93 5.93 8.54
CA GLN A 160 4.97 6.89 7.44
C GLN A 160 5.31 6.25 6.09
N ASP A 161 6.11 5.18 6.09
CA ASP A 161 6.42 4.45 4.85
C ASP A 161 5.17 3.75 4.30
N PHE A 162 4.34 3.19 5.19
CA PHE A 162 3.04 2.63 4.79
C PHE A 162 2.06 3.71 4.33
N ASP A 163 2.03 4.86 4.99
CA ASP A 163 1.20 5.99 4.57
C ASP A 163 1.61 6.53 3.20
N ASP A 164 2.92 6.58 2.89
CA ASP A 164 3.43 6.98 1.58
C ASP A 164 3.06 5.93 0.50
N LEU A 165 3.12 4.65 0.84
CA LEU A 165 2.68 3.56 -0.04
C LEU A 165 1.18 3.66 -0.37
N GLU A 166 0.37 4.03 0.59
CA GLU A 166 -1.08 4.16 0.43
C GLU A 166 -1.49 5.42 -0.34
N HIS A 167 -0.84 6.56 -0.09
CA HIS A 167 -1.34 7.86 -0.50
C HIS A 167 -0.47 8.59 -1.53
N VAL A 168 0.84 8.35 -1.55
CA VAL A 168 1.76 9.08 -2.43
C VAL A 168 2.12 8.29 -3.68
N GLN A 169 2.35 6.98 -3.57
CA GLN A 169 2.73 6.17 -4.72
C GLN A 169 1.61 6.05 -5.78
N PRO A 170 0.33 5.82 -5.42
CA PRO A 170 -0.75 5.85 -6.39
C PRO A 170 -1.21 7.30 -6.68
N PHE A 171 -0.24 8.16 -6.99
CA PHE A 171 -0.44 9.58 -7.20
C PHE A 171 -1.55 9.88 -8.21
N VAL A 172 -2.45 10.80 -7.82
CA VAL A 172 -3.55 11.31 -8.66
C VAL A 172 -3.56 12.83 -8.52
N LEU A 173 -3.53 13.54 -9.64
CA LEU A 173 -3.49 15.00 -9.67
C LEU A 173 -4.81 15.57 -10.20
N THR A 174 -5.81 15.61 -9.34
CA THR A 174 -7.15 16.09 -9.68
C THR A 174 -7.24 17.61 -9.80
N THR A 175 -8.35 18.11 -10.32
CA THR A 175 -8.63 19.56 -10.44
C THR A 175 -8.50 20.33 -9.11
N ASP A 176 -8.86 19.69 -7.99
CA ASP A 176 -8.74 20.30 -6.66
C ASP A 176 -7.29 20.30 -6.15
N GLU A 177 -6.52 19.29 -6.53
CA GLU A 177 -5.15 19.11 -6.06
C GLU A 177 -4.13 19.85 -6.91
N VAL A 178 -4.36 19.96 -8.23
CA VAL A 178 -3.41 20.62 -9.15
C VAL A 178 -3.10 22.06 -8.74
N GLN A 179 -4.04 22.74 -8.06
CA GLN A 179 -3.84 24.09 -7.54
C GLN A 179 -2.71 24.18 -6.48
N LYS A 180 -2.41 23.09 -5.81
CA LYS A 180 -1.35 23.00 -4.79
C LYS A 180 0.03 22.77 -5.40
N TYR A 181 0.10 22.49 -6.71
CA TYR A 181 1.32 22.12 -7.40
C TYR A 181 1.77 23.17 -8.42
N ASP A 182 3.06 23.32 -8.55
CA ASP A 182 3.71 23.90 -9.74
C ASP A 182 3.83 22.78 -10.77
N VAL A 183 3.25 22.99 -11.94
CA VAL A 183 3.25 22.03 -13.05
C VAL A 183 3.92 22.69 -14.24
N LYS A 184 5.07 22.16 -14.66
CA LYS A 184 5.88 22.73 -15.73
C LYS A 184 6.02 21.75 -16.87
N TYR A 185 5.59 22.15 -18.07
CA TYR A 185 5.85 21.38 -19.28
C TYR A 185 7.37 21.32 -19.58
N VAL A 186 7.87 20.12 -19.88
CA VAL A 186 9.29 19.87 -20.21
C VAL A 186 9.49 19.28 -21.58
N GLY A 187 8.48 18.70 -22.20
CA GLY A 187 8.61 18.14 -23.53
C GLY A 187 7.61 17.05 -23.86
N GLN A 188 7.95 16.24 -24.86
CA GLN A 188 7.20 15.08 -25.31
C GLN A 188 8.12 13.87 -25.38
N GLN A 189 7.59 12.71 -25.11
CA GLN A 189 8.31 11.44 -25.16
C GLN A 189 7.39 10.32 -25.61
N GLN A 190 7.92 9.40 -26.40
CA GLN A 190 7.20 8.16 -26.72
C GLN A 190 7.60 7.08 -25.71
N LEU A 191 6.60 6.46 -25.10
CA LEU A 191 6.73 5.31 -24.20
C LEU A 191 6.05 4.13 -24.89
N ASP A 192 6.85 3.21 -25.44
CA ASP A 192 6.35 2.14 -26.30
C ASP A 192 5.49 2.71 -27.45
N GLU A 193 4.20 2.45 -27.44
CA GLU A 193 3.23 2.92 -28.46
C GLU A 193 2.54 4.25 -28.05
N ILE A 194 2.80 4.76 -26.85
CA ILE A 194 2.11 5.92 -26.27
C ILE A 194 2.92 7.17 -26.50
N ASN A 195 2.34 8.16 -27.17
CA ASN A 195 2.92 9.50 -27.24
C ASN A 195 2.47 10.31 -26.01
N ALA A 196 3.40 10.74 -25.20
CA ALA A 196 3.11 11.43 -23.94
C ALA A 196 3.65 12.86 -23.91
N TYR A 197 2.86 13.78 -23.33
CA TYR A 197 3.36 15.04 -22.82
C TYR A 197 4.06 14.83 -21.49
N VAL A 198 5.16 15.53 -21.25
CA VAL A 198 5.97 15.36 -20.06
C VAL A 198 5.96 16.65 -19.24
N PHE A 199 5.64 16.49 -17.94
CA PHE A 199 5.60 17.61 -17.00
C PHE A 199 6.43 17.29 -15.76
N ASP A 200 7.17 18.29 -15.27
CA ASP A 200 7.71 18.28 -13.92
C ASP A 200 6.65 18.86 -12.97
N VAL A 201 6.42 18.19 -11.86
CA VAL A 201 5.44 18.58 -10.84
C VAL A 201 6.06 18.64 -9.47
N GLY A 202 5.66 19.62 -8.66
CA GLY A 202 6.12 19.76 -7.29
C GLY A 202 5.16 20.62 -6.47
N PRO A 203 5.06 20.41 -5.16
CA PRO A 203 4.17 21.21 -4.32
C PRO A 203 4.63 22.67 -4.26
N LYS A 204 3.71 23.62 -4.43
CA LYS A 204 3.97 25.06 -4.25
C LYS A 204 4.41 25.39 -2.83
N LYS A 205 3.94 24.63 -1.86
CA LYS A 205 4.25 24.81 -0.44
C LYS A 205 4.22 23.46 0.27
N LEU A 206 5.21 23.22 1.12
CA LEU A 206 5.23 22.08 2.01
C LEU A 206 4.50 22.45 3.32
N GLU A 207 3.35 21.86 3.55
CA GLU A 207 2.57 22.05 4.77
C GLU A 207 2.99 21.04 5.84
N LYS A 208 2.84 21.45 7.10
CA LYS A 208 3.19 20.59 8.23
C LYS A 208 2.30 19.34 8.26
N ASN A 209 2.91 18.17 8.43
CA ASN A 209 2.23 16.87 8.49
C ASN A 209 1.48 16.49 7.20
N GLN A 210 1.85 17.08 6.07
CA GLN A 210 1.34 16.71 4.76
C GLN A 210 2.46 16.09 3.92
N ARG A 211 2.12 15.06 3.17
CA ARG A 211 3.01 14.43 2.19
C ARG A 211 2.54 14.76 0.79
N TYR A 212 3.47 15.04 -0.08
CA TYR A 212 3.20 15.41 -1.47
C TYR A 212 4.08 14.58 -2.40
N PHE A 213 3.63 14.40 -3.62
CA PHE A 213 4.48 13.88 -4.70
C PHE A 213 5.31 15.02 -5.29
N GLN A 214 6.58 14.74 -5.60
CA GLN A 214 7.44 15.64 -6.38
C GLN A 214 8.21 14.81 -7.39
N GLY A 215 8.06 15.15 -8.69
CA GLY A 215 8.71 14.39 -9.73
C GLY A 215 8.21 14.74 -11.12
N ARG A 216 8.23 13.76 -11.99
CA ARG A 216 7.83 13.86 -13.39
C ARG A 216 6.61 13.00 -13.66
N ILE A 217 5.73 13.49 -14.53
CA ILE A 217 4.56 12.75 -15.00
C ILE A 217 4.53 12.72 -16.52
N TRP A 218 4.05 11.63 -17.08
CA TRP A 218 3.79 11.44 -18.50
C TRP A 218 2.29 11.32 -18.71
N VAL A 219 1.77 12.15 -19.61
CA VAL A 219 0.34 12.30 -19.89
C VAL A 219 0.10 11.89 -21.34
N ASP A 220 -0.72 10.88 -21.56
CA ASP A 220 -1.08 10.44 -22.92
C ASP A 220 -1.66 11.61 -23.72
N GLN A 221 -1.18 11.78 -24.96
CA GLN A 221 -1.63 12.84 -25.86
C GLN A 221 -3.05 12.59 -26.40
N SER A 222 -3.56 11.36 -26.34
CA SER A 222 -4.85 10.99 -26.91
C SER A 222 -6.00 11.21 -25.94
N ASP A 223 -5.86 10.78 -24.68
CA ASP A 223 -6.93 10.81 -23.70
C ASP A 223 -6.62 11.63 -22.43
N PHE A 224 -5.41 12.20 -22.35
CA PHE A 224 -4.92 13.00 -21.21
C PHE A 224 -4.82 12.25 -19.89
N GLY A 225 -4.83 10.92 -19.89
CA GLY A 225 -4.54 10.12 -18.69
C GLY A 225 -3.05 10.12 -18.35
N ILE A 226 -2.73 10.09 -17.05
CA ILE A 226 -1.35 9.90 -16.61
C ILE A 226 -1.00 8.42 -16.81
N VAL A 227 0.06 8.14 -17.58
CA VAL A 227 0.49 6.77 -17.93
C VAL A 227 1.74 6.33 -17.15
N LYS A 228 2.53 7.29 -16.69
CA LYS A 228 3.75 7.04 -15.92
C LYS A 228 4.00 8.19 -14.96
N THR A 229 4.54 7.86 -13.79
CA THR A 229 5.08 8.85 -12.84
C THR A 229 6.46 8.41 -12.39
N ASP A 230 7.38 9.35 -12.17
CA ASP A 230 8.72 9.12 -11.62
C ASP A 230 9.04 10.25 -10.65
N GLY A 231 9.13 9.95 -9.36
CA GLY A 231 9.31 10.96 -8.33
C GLY A 231 9.49 10.39 -6.94
N LYS A 232 9.25 11.23 -5.96
CA LYS A 232 9.38 10.88 -4.54
C LYS A 232 8.32 11.56 -3.70
N ALA A 233 8.11 11.04 -2.49
CA ALA A 233 7.33 11.70 -1.46
C ALA A 233 8.15 12.80 -0.78
N VAL A 234 7.58 14.00 -0.63
CA VAL A 234 8.19 15.14 0.05
C VAL A 234 7.28 15.67 1.17
N PRO A 235 7.84 16.35 2.22
CA PRO A 235 9.26 16.58 2.50
C PRO A 235 10.03 15.30 2.83
N ASP A 236 11.33 15.29 2.60
CA ASP A 236 12.19 14.17 3.01
C ASP A 236 12.12 13.98 4.53
N ILE A 237 11.98 12.72 4.97
CA ILE A 237 11.98 12.38 6.40
C ILE A 237 13.43 12.12 6.82
N LYS A 238 13.97 13.06 7.62
CA LYS A 238 15.31 12.96 8.21
C LYS A 238 15.20 13.19 9.70
N LYS A 239 14.91 12.15 10.47
CA LYS A 239 14.87 12.21 11.93
C LYS A 239 15.80 11.16 12.52
N HIS A 240 16.89 11.59 13.18
CA HIS A 240 17.73 10.73 14.02
C HIS A 240 18.13 9.38 13.39
N GLY A 241 18.61 9.40 12.15
CA GLY A 241 19.03 8.20 11.43
C GLY A 241 17.91 7.42 10.74
N GLN A 242 16.69 7.96 10.73
CA GLN A 242 15.60 7.44 9.89
C GLN A 242 15.52 8.23 8.59
N GLU A 243 15.53 7.53 7.48
CA GLU A 243 15.26 8.08 6.15
C GLU A 243 13.98 7.47 5.58
N ASN A 244 13.42 8.07 4.52
CA ASN A 244 12.36 7.45 3.75
C ASN A 244 12.87 6.13 3.18
N VAL A 245 12.10 5.07 3.37
CA VAL A 245 12.37 3.77 2.76
C VAL A 245 12.07 3.81 1.26
N PHE A 246 11.40 4.86 0.78
CA PHE A 246 11.04 5.08 -0.64
C PHE A 246 11.61 6.41 -1.13
N PRO A 247 12.90 6.49 -1.44
CA PRO A 247 13.52 7.76 -1.83
C PRO A 247 12.99 8.27 -3.18
N ARG A 248 12.97 7.43 -4.19
CA ARG A 248 12.42 7.72 -5.52
C ARG A 248 11.79 6.46 -6.08
N PHE A 249 10.68 6.59 -6.78
CA PHE A 249 9.96 5.47 -7.38
C PHE A 249 9.40 5.84 -8.75
N GLU A 250 9.30 4.85 -9.61
CA GLU A 250 8.56 4.92 -10.86
C GLU A 250 7.28 4.09 -10.75
N THR A 251 6.17 4.64 -11.23
CA THR A 251 4.90 3.92 -11.33
C THR A 251 4.43 3.91 -12.78
N PHE A 252 4.18 2.73 -13.30
CA PHE A 252 3.60 2.49 -14.60
C PHE A 252 2.11 2.22 -14.46
N ARG A 253 1.34 2.72 -15.41
CA ARG A 253 -0.09 2.52 -15.48
C ARG A 253 -0.46 1.86 -16.81
N GLU A 254 -1.44 0.99 -16.78
CA GLU A 254 -2.02 0.36 -17.97
C GLU A 254 -3.50 0.71 -18.10
N ASN A 255 -3.95 0.77 -19.35
CA ASN A 255 -5.36 1.05 -19.63
C ASN A 255 -6.19 -0.20 -19.38
N ILE A 256 -6.93 -0.19 -18.28
CA ILE A 256 -7.81 -1.30 -17.88
C ILE A 256 -9.19 -1.09 -18.52
N GLU A 257 -9.70 -2.14 -19.16
CA GLU A 257 -11.00 -2.16 -19.86
C GLU A 257 -11.16 -1.05 -20.93
N GLY A 258 -10.05 -0.48 -21.40
CA GLY A 258 -10.07 0.52 -22.47
C GLY A 258 -10.50 1.93 -22.04
N HIS A 259 -10.59 2.19 -20.74
CA HIS A 259 -11.13 3.44 -20.23
C HIS A 259 -10.17 4.29 -19.40
N TYR A 260 -9.52 3.68 -18.39
CA TYR A 260 -8.70 4.44 -17.44
C TYR A 260 -7.35 3.77 -17.18
N TRP A 261 -6.35 4.60 -16.90
CA TRP A 261 -4.98 4.18 -16.64
C TRP A 261 -4.80 3.87 -15.15
N PHE A 262 -4.80 2.59 -14.81
CA PHE A 262 -4.60 2.10 -13.45
C PHE A 262 -3.12 1.77 -13.20
N PRO A 263 -2.57 2.01 -12.00
CA PRO A 263 -1.24 1.53 -11.64
C PRO A 263 -1.17 0.00 -11.80
N THR A 264 -0.12 -0.50 -12.43
CA THR A 264 0.12 -1.95 -12.53
C THR A 264 1.44 -2.35 -11.91
N TYR A 265 2.39 -1.42 -11.92
CA TYR A 265 3.72 -1.68 -11.39
C TYR A 265 4.37 -0.41 -10.85
N THR A 266 4.92 -0.49 -9.63
CA THR A 266 5.79 0.54 -9.07
C THR A 266 7.12 -0.09 -8.69
N HIS A 267 8.24 0.59 -8.97
CA HIS A 267 9.55 0.15 -8.50
C HIS A 267 10.39 1.31 -8.01
N SER A 268 11.35 0.96 -7.15
CA SER A 268 12.40 1.84 -6.66
C SER A 268 13.66 1.02 -6.45
N GLU A 269 14.81 1.56 -6.80
CA GLU A 269 16.11 1.01 -6.44
C GLU A 269 17.05 2.17 -6.11
N ASP A 270 17.53 2.22 -4.87
CA ASP A 270 18.38 3.32 -4.38
C ASP A 270 19.23 2.87 -3.19
N THR A 271 20.13 3.76 -2.73
CA THR A 271 20.93 3.55 -1.53
C THR A 271 20.54 4.58 -0.47
N LEU A 272 19.86 4.09 0.58
CA LEU A 272 19.53 4.90 1.75
C LEU A 272 20.79 5.20 2.56
N GLN A 273 20.95 6.44 2.98
CA GLN A 273 22.11 6.88 3.75
C GLN A 273 21.75 6.96 5.24
N PHE A 274 22.33 6.07 6.04
CA PHE A 274 22.22 6.07 7.49
C PHE A 274 23.55 6.49 8.14
N SER A 275 23.52 6.84 9.41
CA SER A 275 24.74 7.10 10.18
C SER A 275 25.68 5.88 10.25
N SER A 276 25.15 4.68 10.10
CA SER A 276 25.87 3.39 10.05
C SER A 276 26.41 3.02 8.67
N GLY A 277 26.13 3.81 7.64
CA GLY A 277 26.51 3.56 6.25
C GLY A 277 25.34 3.47 5.29
N GLY A 278 25.63 3.26 4.00
CA GLY A 278 24.60 3.10 2.97
C GLY A 278 23.92 1.72 3.05
N VAL A 279 22.64 1.68 2.77
CA VAL A 279 21.88 0.44 2.60
C VAL A 279 21.17 0.49 1.26
N ARG A 280 21.62 -0.34 0.33
CA ARG A 280 20.96 -0.49 -0.97
C ARG A 280 19.65 -1.23 -0.79
N ILE A 281 18.57 -0.65 -1.34
CA ILE A 281 17.23 -1.24 -1.32
C ILE A 281 16.70 -1.45 -2.73
N ARG A 282 15.80 -2.42 -2.87
CA ARG A 282 14.91 -2.58 -4.02
C ARG A 282 13.49 -2.74 -3.50
N MET A 283 12.57 -1.93 -4.04
CA MET A 283 11.16 -2.02 -3.74
C MET A 283 10.38 -2.29 -5.02
N THR A 284 9.37 -3.14 -4.93
CA THR A 284 8.39 -3.35 -5.99
C THR A 284 6.98 -3.38 -5.42
N VAL A 285 6.04 -2.79 -6.14
CA VAL A 285 4.61 -2.94 -5.87
C VAL A 285 3.94 -3.41 -7.16
N ARG A 286 3.20 -4.50 -7.08
CA ARG A 286 2.35 -4.98 -8.17
C ARG A 286 0.91 -4.75 -7.81
N TYR A 287 0.13 -4.39 -8.82
CA TYR A 287 -1.30 -4.14 -8.69
C TYR A 287 -2.01 -5.01 -9.73
N ASP A 288 -2.61 -6.10 -9.25
CA ASP A 288 -3.17 -7.15 -10.08
C ASP A 288 -4.67 -7.33 -9.81
N ASN A 289 -5.33 -8.11 -10.64
CA ASN A 289 -6.71 -8.57 -10.43
C ASN A 289 -7.73 -7.43 -10.28
N TYR A 290 -7.60 -6.36 -11.05
CA TYR A 290 -8.59 -5.30 -11.09
C TYR A 290 -9.97 -5.86 -11.44
N LYS A 291 -10.97 -5.60 -10.58
CA LYS A 291 -12.35 -6.02 -10.75
C LYS A 291 -13.28 -4.90 -10.38
N ARG A 292 -14.17 -4.55 -11.30
CA ARG A 292 -15.21 -3.55 -11.03
C ARG A 292 -16.33 -4.14 -10.21
N PHE A 293 -16.77 -3.44 -9.17
CA PHE A 293 -17.96 -3.79 -8.44
C PHE A 293 -19.21 -3.45 -9.27
N GLY A 294 -19.89 -4.47 -9.75
CA GLY A 294 -21.22 -4.33 -10.35
C GLY A 294 -22.28 -4.71 -9.33
N SER A 295 -22.79 -3.79 -8.54
CA SER A 295 -24.02 -4.05 -7.80
C SER A 295 -25.23 -3.73 -8.67
N THR A 296 -25.58 -4.63 -9.59
CA THR A 296 -26.94 -4.65 -10.12
C THR A 296 -27.77 -5.54 -9.20
N ILE A 297 -28.26 -5.00 -8.09
CA ILE A 297 -29.32 -5.66 -7.33
C ILE A 297 -30.58 -5.56 -8.17
N LYS A 298 -30.89 -6.62 -8.94
CA LYS A 298 -32.24 -6.81 -9.47
C LYS A 298 -33.11 -7.24 -8.30
N ILE A 299 -33.81 -6.31 -7.70
CA ILE A 299 -34.93 -6.63 -6.81
C ILE A 299 -35.99 -7.25 -7.71
N GLY A 300 -36.07 -8.58 -7.71
CA GLY A 300 -37.17 -9.28 -8.34
C GLY A 300 -38.49 -8.88 -7.65
N PRO A 301 -39.64 -8.93 -8.36
CA PRO A 301 -40.91 -8.63 -7.73
C PRO A 301 -41.14 -9.55 -6.52
N ALA A 302 -41.51 -8.96 -5.39
CA ALA A 302 -41.84 -9.69 -4.18
C ALA A 302 -43.00 -10.69 -4.49
N THR A 303 -42.72 -11.98 -4.39
CA THR A 303 -43.76 -13.00 -4.48
C THR A 303 -44.52 -12.94 -3.15
N GLU A 304 -45.80 -12.53 -3.22
CA GLU A 304 -46.69 -12.60 -2.03
C GLU A 304 -46.80 -14.05 -1.58
N VAL A 305 -46.44 -14.29 -0.34
CA VAL A 305 -46.67 -15.59 0.32
C VAL A 305 -48.19 -15.71 0.57
N PRO A 306 -48.86 -16.76 0.07
CA PRO A 306 -50.28 -16.95 0.37
C PRO A 306 -50.50 -17.01 1.87
N LYS A 307 -51.38 -16.17 2.39
CA LYS A 307 -51.86 -16.29 3.78
C LYS A 307 -52.75 -17.54 3.85
N ASP A 308 -52.27 -18.56 4.53
CA ASP A 308 -53.12 -19.69 4.94
C ASP A 308 -54.32 -19.14 5.72
N LYS A 309 -55.49 -19.42 5.23
CA LYS A 309 -56.74 -19.15 5.97
C LYS A 309 -56.94 -20.21 7.05
N PRO A 310 -57.54 -19.83 8.19
CA PRO A 310 -57.79 -20.70 9.35
C PRO A 310 -58.71 -21.88 9.06
#